data_dd9e66262b5596f96c224d0f0cce491c
#
_entry.id   dd9e66262b5596f96c224d0f0cce491c
#
_cell.length_a   1.000
_cell.length_b   1.000
_cell.length_c   1.000
_cell.angle_alpha   90.00
_cell.angle_beta   90.00
_cell.angle_gamma   90.00
#
_symmetry.space_group_name_H-M   'P 1'
#
loop_
_entity.id
_entity.type
_entity.pdbx_description
1 polymer ?
#
loop_
_entity_poly.entity_id
_entity_poly.type
_entity_poly.pdbx_seq_one_letter_code
_entity_poly.pdbx_strand_id
1 'polypeptide(L)'
;MKPTCFLISVVALPLGWVGCDSDRGTGVVETSNSSTAVATSEGCDSDRGTGVVETGFVCPVTDAIWAEPPRDPNADPFGMGPWYISADRTIWAGWDAVRMVACPEGNKVLWIRPQGTQLTVSGRRLDANAGPASATIPCCYPTGFQASGLMFPTEGCWEISAKAGTSELTFVTRVGPARPPR
;
A
#
# COMPACT_ATOMS: atom_id res chain seq x y z
N MET A 1 -47.74 -4.36 -22.48
CA MET A 1 -46.35 -4.50 -22.91
C MET A 1 -45.77 -5.73 -22.23
N LYS A 2 -45.41 -6.77 -22.98
CA LYS A 2 -44.97 -8.05 -22.48
C LYS A 2 -43.45 -8.02 -22.28
N PRO A 3 -42.84 -8.51 -21.16
CA PRO A 3 -41.40 -8.62 -21.03
C PRO A 3 -40.94 -9.89 -21.76
N THR A 4 -39.93 -9.74 -22.61
CA THR A 4 -39.22 -10.83 -23.30
C THR A 4 -38.13 -11.34 -22.41
N CYS A 5 -38.24 -12.59 -21.94
CA CYS A 5 -37.20 -13.31 -21.24
C CYS A 5 -36.14 -13.80 -22.22
N PHE A 6 -34.88 -13.36 -22.03
CA PHE A 6 -33.74 -13.93 -22.74
C PHE A 6 -33.19 -15.12 -21.91
N LEU A 7 -33.22 -16.30 -22.52
CA LEU A 7 -32.57 -17.51 -22.00
C LEU A 7 -31.08 -17.44 -22.32
N ILE A 8 -30.24 -17.37 -21.29
CA ILE A 8 -28.78 -17.54 -21.43
C ILE A 8 -28.45 -19.02 -21.24
N SER A 9 -28.01 -19.67 -22.31
CA SER A 9 -27.46 -21.02 -22.27
C SER A 9 -26.10 -21.04 -21.57
N VAL A 10 -26.02 -21.77 -20.48
CA VAL A 10 -24.78 -22.07 -19.76
C VAL A 10 -24.13 -23.29 -20.40
N VAL A 11 -22.98 -23.08 -21.04
CA VAL A 11 -22.12 -24.17 -21.54
C VAL A 11 -21.20 -24.61 -20.42
N ALA A 12 -21.38 -25.83 -19.92
CA ALA A 12 -20.50 -26.49 -18.95
C ALA A 12 -19.29 -27.08 -19.66
N LEU A 13 -18.09 -26.66 -19.28
CA LEU A 13 -16.84 -27.28 -19.67
C LEU A 13 -16.38 -28.30 -18.59
N PRO A 14 -15.87 -29.47 -18.95
CA PRO A 14 -15.44 -30.49 -17.98
C PRO A 14 -14.07 -30.12 -17.38
N LEU A 15 -13.99 -30.21 -16.05
CA LEU A 15 -12.76 -30.14 -15.26
C LEU A 15 -11.93 -31.43 -15.49
N GLY A 16 -10.79 -31.29 -16.17
CA GLY A 16 -9.77 -32.34 -16.24
C GLY A 16 -8.93 -32.34 -14.97
N TRP A 17 -8.99 -33.43 -14.22
CA TRP A 17 -8.07 -33.72 -13.13
C TRP A 17 -6.75 -34.20 -13.69
N VAL A 18 -5.65 -33.49 -13.42
CA VAL A 18 -4.28 -33.97 -13.63
C VAL A 18 -3.79 -34.54 -12.30
N GLY A 19 -3.66 -35.86 -12.24
CA GLY A 19 -3.10 -36.59 -11.11
C GLY A 19 -1.58 -36.37 -11.05
N CYS A 20 -1.05 -36.10 -9.86
CA CYS A 20 0.39 -36.18 -9.58
C CYS A 20 0.76 -37.62 -9.27
N ASP A 21 1.54 -38.22 -10.13
CA ASP A 21 2.17 -39.53 -9.94
C ASP A 21 3.43 -39.35 -9.09
N SER A 22 3.50 -40.17 -8.01
CA SER A 22 4.68 -40.27 -7.15
C SER A 22 5.58 -41.36 -7.68
N ASP A 23 6.68 -40.98 -8.36
CA ASP A 23 7.71 -41.96 -8.73
C ASP A 23 8.87 -41.90 -7.71
N ARG A 24 9.09 -43.06 -7.07
CA ARG A 24 10.22 -43.39 -6.23
C ARG A 24 11.42 -43.66 -7.10
N GLY A 25 12.41 -42.77 -7.12
CA GLY A 25 13.73 -43.02 -7.71
C GLY A 25 14.81 -42.96 -6.65
N THR A 26 15.32 -44.12 -6.27
CA THR A 26 16.61 -44.32 -5.54
C THR A 26 17.78 -43.99 -6.46
N GLY A 27 18.75 -43.19 -6.02
CA GLY A 27 20.03 -43.13 -6.72
C GLY A 27 20.94 -41.94 -6.36
N VAL A 28 21.99 -42.27 -5.64
CA VAL A 28 23.36 -41.72 -5.68
C VAL A 28 23.62 -40.32 -5.05
N VAL A 29 24.45 -40.41 -4.03
CA VAL A 29 25.18 -39.34 -3.33
C VAL A 29 26.16 -38.65 -4.27
N GLU A 30 26.02 -37.36 -4.54
CA GLU A 30 27.11 -36.49 -4.92
C GLU A 30 27.16 -35.29 -4.01
N THR A 31 28.25 -35.22 -3.26
CA THR A 31 28.65 -34.10 -2.42
C THR A 31 29.03 -32.91 -3.30
N SER A 32 28.13 -31.95 -3.40
CA SER A 32 28.45 -30.61 -3.88
C SER A 32 28.03 -29.60 -2.81
N ASN A 33 29.02 -28.93 -2.25
CA ASN A 33 28.86 -27.76 -1.38
C ASN A 33 28.08 -26.66 -2.11
N SER A 34 26.79 -26.65 -1.97
CA SER A 34 25.93 -25.50 -2.30
C SER A 34 25.54 -24.84 -0.99
N SER A 35 26.12 -23.69 -0.75
CA SER A 35 25.69 -22.77 0.29
C SER A 35 24.21 -22.43 0.02
N THR A 36 23.33 -23.11 0.72
CA THR A 36 21.90 -22.76 0.76
C THR A 36 21.80 -21.46 1.50
N ALA A 37 21.70 -20.35 0.77
CA ALA A 37 21.25 -19.09 1.35
C ALA A 37 19.80 -19.31 1.84
N VAL A 38 19.67 -19.54 3.13
CA VAL A 38 18.38 -19.43 3.81
C VAL A 38 17.97 -17.97 3.68
N ALA A 39 16.96 -17.71 2.87
CA ALA A 39 16.28 -16.42 2.87
C ALA A 39 15.56 -16.30 4.22
N THR A 40 16.27 -15.79 5.21
CA THR A 40 15.64 -15.24 6.42
C THR A 40 14.81 -14.07 5.95
N SER A 41 13.52 -14.07 6.29
CA SER A 41 12.65 -12.90 6.20
C SER A 41 13.27 -11.81 7.08
N GLU A 42 14.09 -10.97 6.45
CA GLU A 42 14.68 -9.82 7.12
C GLU A 42 13.54 -8.87 7.45
N GLY A 43 13.19 -8.83 8.74
CA GLY A 43 12.35 -7.79 9.31
C GLY A 43 12.94 -6.42 9.00
N CYS A 44 12.16 -5.35 9.18
CA CYS A 44 12.55 -3.96 8.92
C CYS A 44 13.85 -3.56 9.64
N ASP A 45 14.97 -4.14 9.25
CA ASP A 45 16.28 -3.81 9.80
C ASP A 45 16.86 -2.61 9.03
N SER A 46 17.02 -1.51 9.76
CA SER A 46 17.68 -0.31 9.24
C SER A 46 19.15 -0.60 9.02
N ASP A 47 19.56 -0.74 7.78
CA ASP A 47 20.97 -0.61 7.43
C ASP A 47 21.46 0.78 7.89
N ARG A 48 22.37 0.79 8.88
CA ARG A 48 23.01 2.00 9.37
C ARG A 48 23.91 2.57 8.29
N GLY A 49 23.30 3.25 7.33
CA GLY A 49 24.00 4.04 6.33
C GLY A 49 24.83 5.12 7.03
N THR A 50 26.13 5.02 6.87
CA THR A 50 27.16 6.00 7.24
C THR A 50 26.69 7.41 6.97
N GLY A 51 26.77 8.26 8.00
CA GLY A 51 26.27 9.62 8.00
C GLY A 51 26.70 10.44 6.81
N VAL A 52 25.75 10.76 5.97
CA VAL A 52 25.86 11.83 4.98
C VAL A 52 25.61 13.13 5.73
N VAL A 53 26.58 14.03 5.64
CA VAL A 53 26.48 15.40 6.15
C VAL A 53 25.20 16.02 5.62
N GLU A 54 24.24 16.26 6.49
CA GLU A 54 22.99 16.93 6.17
C GLU A 54 23.28 18.34 5.65
N THR A 55 23.20 18.51 4.36
CA THR A 55 22.94 19.84 3.78
C THR A 55 21.58 20.26 4.33
N GLY A 56 21.50 21.35 5.07
CA GLY A 56 20.38 21.82 5.89
C GLY A 56 18.98 21.82 5.27
N PHE A 57 18.58 20.69 4.66
CA PHE A 57 17.24 20.49 4.13
C PHE A 57 16.25 20.34 5.28
N VAL A 58 15.29 21.24 5.32
CA VAL A 58 14.15 21.15 6.25
C VAL A 58 12.98 20.50 5.52
N CYS A 59 12.51 19.36 6.01
CA CYS A 59 11.35 18.68 5.45
C CYS A 59 10.09 19.53 5.64
N PRO A 60 9.42 20.00 4.57
CA PRO A 60 8.23 20.84 4.67
C PRO A 60 6.98 19.98 4.95
N VAL A 61 6.95 19.32 6.11
CA VAL A 61 5.85 18.43 6.50
C VAL A 61 4.51 19.16 6.44
N THR A 62 3.54 18.55 5.79
CA THR A 62 2.16 19.05 5.76
C THR A 62 1.49 18.80 7.11
N ASP A 63 0.82 19.79 7.65
CA ASP A 63 0.04 19.63 8.88
C ASP A 63 -1.24 18.82 8.61
N ALA A 64 -1.45 17.77 9.41
CA ALA A 64 -2.68 17.02 9.38
C ALA A 64 -3.80 17.80 10.09
N ILE A 65 -4.99 17.77 9.52
CA ILE A 65 -6.17 18.46 10.06
C ILE A 65 -6.93 17.49 10.95
N TRP A 66 -7.22 17.90 12.19
CA TRP A 66 -8.08 17.13 13.10
C TRP A 66 -9.53 17.33 12.71
N ALA A 67 -10.14 16.32 12.10
CA ALA A 67 -11.50 16.41 11.58
C ALA A 67 -12.24 15.06 11.63
N GLU A 68 -13.56 15.11 11.54
CA GLU A 68 -14.41 13.95 11.29
C GLU A 68 -14.60 13.82 9.76
N PRO A 69 -14.25 12.67 9.15
CA PRO A 69 -14.42 12.49 7.72
C PRO A 69 -15.90 12.36 7.34
N PRO A 70 -16.26 12.54 6.04
CA PRO A 70 -17.60 12.32 5.56
C PRO A 70 -18.10 10.93 5.93
N ARG A 71 -19.33 10.83 6.42
CA ARG A 71 -19.95 9.55 6.75
C ARG A 71 -20.28 8.79 5.46
N ASP A 72 -19.83 7.56 5.39
CA ASP A 72 -20.34 6.58 4.43
C ASP A 72 -21.53 5.86 5.08
N PRO A 73 -22.74 5.88 4.50
CA PRO A 73 -23.89 5.21 5.08
C PRO A 73 -23.72 3.69 5.20
N ASN A 74 -22.74 3.11 4.50
CA ASN A 74 -22.46 1.68 4.47
C ASN A 74 -21.20 1.29 5.27
N ALA A 75 -20.61 2.20 6.01
CA ALA A 75 -19.43 1.95 6.83
C ALA A 75 -19.59 2.54 8.23
N ASP A 76 -18.92 1.91 9.19
CA ASP A 76 -18.83 2.45 10.55
C ASP A 76 -18.15 3.83 10.53
N PRO A 77 -18.60 4.78 11.36
CA PRO A 77 -17.99 6.09 11.45
C PRO A 77 -16.55 5.98 11.97
N PHE A 78 -15.62 6.63 11.29
CA PHE A 78 -14.21 6.64 11.71
C PHE A 78 -13.92 7.55 12.89
N GLY A 79 -14.87 8.41 13.25
CA GLY A 79 -14.72 9.42 14.29
C GLY A 79 -13.70 10.52 13.96
N MET A 80 -13.44 11.36 14.94
CA MET A 80 -12.44 12.44 14.84
C MET A 80 -11.02 11.87 14.78
N GLY A 81 -10.20 12.40 13.90
CA GLY A 81 -8.80 11.99 13.76
C GLY A 81 -7.97 12.98 12.94
N PRO A 82 -6.65 12.78 12.89
CA PRO A 82 -5.77 13.56 12.03
C PRO A 82 -5.86 13.04 10.59
N TRP A 83 -6.11 13.96 9.65
CA TRP A 83 -6.27 13.66 8.23
C TRP A 83 -5.49 14.64 7.36
N TYR A 84 -4.90 14.15 6.29
CA TYR A 84 -4.56 14.97 5.13
C TYR A 84 -5.79 15.02 4.22
N ILE A 85 -6.15 16.23 3.76
CA ILE A 85 -7.42 16.46 3.07
C ILE A 85 -7.13 17.25 1.78
N SER A 86 -7.67 16.78 0.64
CA SER A 86 -7.58 17.51 -0.63
C SER A 86 -8.30 18.87 -0.57
N ALA A 87 -7.91 19.81 -1.43
CA ALA A 87 -8.49 21.14 -1.46
C ALA A 87 -10.01 21.12 -1.71
N ASP A 88 -10.48 20.20 -2.55
CA ASP A 88 -11.91 19.96 -2.82
C ASP A 88 -12.60 19.08 -1.75
N ARG A 89 -11.87 18.64 -0.73
CA ARG A 89 -12.32 17.81 0.40
C ARG A 89 -12.91 16.45 -0.01
N THR A 90 -12.55 15.93 -1.15
CA THR A 90 -13.06 14.65 -1.67
C THR A 90 -12.12 13.48 -1.42
N ILE A 91 -10.79 13.74 -1.26
CA ILE A 91 -9.81 12.73 -0.87
C ILE A 91 -9.30 13.04 0.53
N TRP A 92 -9.32 12.02 1.39
CA TRP A 92 -8.81 12.09 2.76
C TRP A 92 -7.85 10.93 2.98
N ALA A 93 -6.71 11.17 3.64
CA ALA A 93 -5.74 10.15 4.02
C ALA A 93 -5.49 10.18 5.53
N GLY A 94 -5.68 9.05 6.19
CA GLY A 94 -5.59 8.93 7.65
C GLY A 94 -4.88 7.67 8.14
N TRP A 95 -4.98 7.35 9.43
CA TRP A 95 -4.28 6.30 10.17
C TRP A 95 -2.75 6.52 10.14
N ASP A 96 -2.01 5.53 9.59
CA ASP A 96 -0.55 5.62 9.55
C ASP A 96 -0.03 6.74 8.65
N ALA A 97 -0.91 7.39 7.85
CA ALA A 97 -0.50 8.52 7.00
C ALA A 97 0.26 9.62 7.76
N VAL A 98 -0.01 9.79 9.04
CA VAL A 98 0.65 10.79 9.91
C VAL A 98 1.89 10.26 10.63
N ARG A 99 2.19 8.96 10.56
CA ARG A 99 3.32 8.29 11.25
C ARG A 99 3.86 7.13 10.43
N MET A 100 4.36 7.42 9.26
CA MET A 100 4.92 6.40 8.37
C MET A 100 6.32 5.96 8.78
N VAL A 101 6.65 4.71 8.49
CA VAL A 101 7.98 4.12 8.68
C VAL A 101 8.45 3.43 7.41
N ALA A 102 9.76 3.33 7.22
CA ALA A 102 10.36 2.58 6.13
C ALA A 102 10.29 1.09 6.46
N CYS A 103 9.28 0.39 5.93
CA CYS A 103 9.01 -1.01 6.22
C CYS A 103 8.48 -1.75 4.99
N PRO A 104 8.98 -2.97 4.68
CA PRO A 104 8.51 -3.77 3.54
C PRO A 104 7.05 -4.21 3.65
N GLU A 105 6.52 -4.42 4.87
CA GLU A 105 5.11 -4.73 5.07
C GLU A 105 4.19 -3.55 4.76
N GLY A 106 4.76 -2.34 4.71
CA GLY A 106 4.05 -1.11 4.41
C GLY A 106 3.27 -0.52 5.58
N ASN A 107 2.92 0.73 5.40
CA ASN A 107 2.09 1.48 6.34
C ASN A 107 0.64 1.36 5.90
N LYS A 108 -0.26 1.09 6.83
CA LYS A 108 -1.68 0.98 6.53
C LYS A 108 -2.29 2.38 6.45
N VAL A 109 -2.60 2.82 5.25
CA VAL A 109 -3.24 4.12 5.02
C VAL A 109 -4.71 3.91 4.68
N LEU A 110 -5.55 4.66 5.36
CA LEU A 110 -6.96 4.74 5.13
C LEU A 110 -7.28 5.92 4.24
N TRP A 111 -8.01 5.66 3.17
CA TRP A 111 -8.45 6.67 2.23
C TRP A 111 -9.97 6.80 2.24
N ILE A 112 -10.47 8.03 2.18
CA ILE A 112 -11.80 8.36 1.74
C ILE A 112 -11.64 8.99 0.35
N ARG A 113 -12.44 8.60 -0.61
CA ARG A 113 -12.37 9.07 -2.00
C ARG A 113 -13.76 9.09 -2.64
N PRO A 114 -13.95 9.76 -3.78
CA PRO A 114 -15.21 9.69 -4.49
C PRO A 114 -15.58 8.24 -4.83
N GLN A 115 -16.81 7.85 -4.50
CA GLN A 115 -17.31 6.50 -4.75
C GLN A 115 -17.22 6.12 -6.23
N GLY A 116 -16.87 4.88 -6.52
CA GLY A 116 -16.75 4.36 -7.89
C GLY A 116 -15.50 4.82 -8.65
N THR A 117 -14.64 5.65 -8.08
CA THR A 117 -13.37 6.04 -8.70
C THR A 117 -12.25 5.09 -8.32
N GLN A 118 -11.25 4.95 -9.18
CA GLN A 118 -10.01 4.24 -8.86
C GLN A 118 -9.05 5.18 -8.12
N LEU A 119 -8.48 4.69 -7.02
CA LEU A 119 -7.42 5.38 -6.30
C LEU A 119 -6.06 4.98 -6.89
N THR A 120 -5.21 5.96 -7.15
CA THR A 120 -3.78 5.76 -7.44
C THR A 120 -2.96 6.56 -6.46
N VAL A 121 -1.86 5.96 -5.96
CA VAL A 121 -0.97 6.62 -5.00
C VAL A 121 0.46 6.45 -5.48
N SER A 122 1.23 7.52 -5.41
CA SER A 122 2.66 7.54 -5.70
C SER A 122 3.39 8.36 -4.65
N GLY A 123 4.70 8.18 -4.52
CA GLY A 123 5.50 8.98 -3.60
C GLY A 123 6.91 9.14 -4.10
N ARG A 124 7.51 10.30 -3.84
CA ARG A 124 8.90 10.62 -4.14
C ARG A 124 9.61 11.18 -2.92
N ARG A 125 10.88 10.83 -2.77
CA ARG A 125 11.72 11.39 -1.72
C ARG A 125 12.19 12.81 -2.08
N LEU A 126 12.21 13.71 -1.09
CA LEU A 126 12.56 15.12 -1.29
C LEU A 126 13.99 15.46 -0.84
N ASP A 127 14.53 14.73 0.11
CA ASP A 127 15.80 15.03 0.80
C ASP A 127 16.99 14.20 0.29
N ALA A 128 16.76 13.18 -0.53
CA ALA A 128 17.80 12.36 -1.15
C ALA A 128 17.29 11.63 -2.39
N ASN A 129 18.18 11.02 -3.17
CA ASN A 129 17.81 10.10 -4.22
C ASN A 129 17.37 8.77 -3.61
N ALA A 130 16.17 8.32 -3.96
CA ALA A 130 15.64 7.00 -3.63
C ALA A 130 14.70 6.53 -4.73
N GLY A 131 14.45 5.22 -4.80
CA GLY A 131 13.37 4.69 -5.61
C GLY A 131 12.02 5.28 -5.15
N PRO A 132 10.98 5.23 -6.00
CA PRO A 132 9.66 5.74 -5.63
C PRO A 132 9.04 4.90 -4.50
N ALA A 133 8.18 5.50 -3.71
CA ALA A 133 7.30 4.74 -2.83
C ALA A 133 6.35 3.89 -3.68
N SER A 134 6.01 2.70 -3.19
CA SER A 134 5.05 1.80 -3.83
C SER A 134 3.78 1.68 -3.00
N ALA A 135 2.65 1.42 -3.68
CA ALA A 135 1.37 1.26 -3.01
C ALA A 135 0.70 -0.05 -3.45
N THR A 136 0.27 -0.84 -2.46
CA THR A 136 -0.65 -1.95 -2.70
C THR A 136 -2.06 -1.47 -2.43
N ILE A 137 -2.85 -1.33 -3.48
CA ILE A 137 -4.22 -0.83 -3.42
C ILE A 137 -5.15 -1.99 -3.82
N PRO A 138 -5.82 -2.65 -2.86
CA PRO A 138 -6.78 -3.70 -3.17
C PRO A 138 -7.90 -3.15 -4.06
N CYS A 139 -8.28 -3.93 -5.06
CA CYS A 139 -9.33 -3.50 -5.99
C CYS A 139 -10.71 -3.52 -5.34
N CYS A 140 -11.53 -2.65 -5.89
CA CYS A 140 -12.96 -2.79 -6.05
C CYS A 140 -13.79 -2.59 -4.79
N TYR A 141 -13.34 -1.69 -3.93
CA TYR A 141 -14.19 -1.22 -2.84
C TYR A 141 -15.41 -0.48 -3.40
N PRO A 142 -16.63 -0.95 -3.14
CA PRO A 142 -17.85 -0.33 -3.65
C PRO A 142 -18.17 1.00 -2.95
N THR A 143 -17.59 1.21 -1.77
CA THR A 143 -17.76 2.42 -0.94
C THR A 143 -16.72 3.49 -1.30
N GLY A 144 -16.88 4.69 -0.76
CA GLY A 144 -15.86 5.74 -0.81
C GLY A 144 -14.62 5.45 0.04
N PHE A 145 -14.72 4.48 0.94
CA PHE A 145 -13.64 4.02 1.80
C PHE A 145 -12.70 3.04 1.09
N GLN A 146 -11.38 3.17 1.33
CA GLN A 146 -10.37 2.23 0.84
C GLN A 146 -9.15 2.18 1.75
N ALA A 147 -8.67 0.99 2.09
CA ALA A 147 -7.37 0.80 2.73
C ALA A 147 -6.30 0.49 1.68
N SER A 148 -5.06 0.89 1.95
CA SER A 148 -3.88 0.54 1.15
C SER A 148 -2.69 0.23 2.05
N GLY A 149 -1.71 -0.51 1.51
CA GLY A 149 -0.36 -0.57 2.03
C GLY A 149 0.52 0.42 1.28
N LEU A 150 1.27 1.27 1.98
CA LEU A 150 2.21 2.20 1.38
C LEU A 150 3.61 1.91 1.89
N MET A 151 4.51 1.50 0.98
CA MET A 151 5.86 1.07 1.28
C MET A 151 6.87 2.12 0.83
N PHE A 152 7.83 2.41 1.70
CA PHE A 152 8.94 3.32 1.44
C PHE A 152 10.26 2.55 1.45
N PRO A 153 11.11 2.70 0.42
CA PRO A 153 12.40 2.01 0.39
C PRO A 153 13.36 2.51 1.47
N THR A 154 13.18 3.74 1.95
CA THR A 154 14.06 4.38 2.94
C THR A 154 13.30 5.37 3.81
N GLU A 155 13.81 5.63 5.01
CA GLU A 155 13.40 6.79 5.82
C GLU A 155 13.73 8.11 5.14
N GLY A 156 13.11 9.21 5.56
CA GLY A 156 13.37 10.56 5.04
C GLY A 156 12.13 11.40 4.84
N CYS A 157 12.27 12.43 4.03
CA CYS A 157 11.19 13.36 3.67
C CYS A 157 10.53 12.94 2.37
N TRP A 158 9.23 12.65 2.40
CA TRP A 158 8.50 12.10 1.27
C TRP A 158 7.28 12.94 0.91
N GLU A 159 7.13 13.23 -0.37
CA GLU A 159 5.91 13.77 -0.94
C GLU A 159 5.06 12.63 -1.49
N ILE A 160 3.81 12.58 -1.07
CA ILE A 160 2.83 11.58 -1.46
C ILE A 160 1.76 12.28 -2.29
N SER A 161 1.45 11.71 -3.46
CA SER A 161 0.37 12.17 -4.33
C SER A 161 -0.63 11.04 -4.52
N ALA A 162 -1.91 11.35 -4.27
CA ALA A 162 -3.04 10.45 -4.45
C ALA A 162 -4.04 11.06 -5.43
N LYS A 163 -4.56 10.26 -6.36
CA LYS A 163 -5.56 10.68 -7.34
C LYS A 163 -6.75 9.73 -7.34
N ALA A 164 -7.95 10.30 -7.44
CA ALA A 164 -9.19 9.55 -7.59
C ALA A 164 -10.20 10.34 -8.43
N GLY A 165 -10.47 9.86 -9.65
CA GLY A 165 -11.25 10.62 -10.63
C GLY A 165 -10.51 11.90 -11.03
N THR A 166 -11.15 13.05 -10.83
CA THR A 166 -10.57 14.39 -11.09
C THR A 166 -9.92 15.01 -9.87
N SER A 167 -10.02 14.38 -8.71
CA SER A 167 -9.51 14.90 -7.43
C SER A 167 -8.09 14.47 -7.20
N GLU A 168 -7.31 15.33 -6.55
CA GLU A 168 -5.92 15.07 -6.19
C GLU A 168 -5.62 15.57 -4.78
N LEU A 169 -4.88 14.75 -4.02
CA LEU A 169 -4.33 15.10 -2.72
C LEU A 169 -2.82 14.95 -2.77
N THR A 170 -2.09 16.02 -2.42
CA THR A 170 -0.64 15.94 -2.21
C THR A 170 -0.32 16.39 -0.79
N PHE A 171 0.54 15.64 -0.11
CA PHE A 171 1.04 15.99 1.22
C PHE A 171 2.48 15.52 1.39
N VAL A 172 3.21 16.17 2.30
CA VAL A 172 4.58 15.81 2.66
C VAL A 172 4.57 15.23 4.07
N THR A 173 5.25 14.12 4.25
CA THR A 173 5.40 13.46 5.54
C THR A 173 6.85 13.06 5.80
N ARG A 174 7.23 12.95 7.07
CA ARG A 174 8.50 12.36 7.46
C ARG A 174 8.29 10.86 7.70
N VAL A 175 9.01 10.05 6.92
CA VAL A 175 9.07 8.61 7.09
C VAL A 175 10.20 8.30 8.07
N GLY A 176 9.87 7.70 9.19
CA GLY A 176 10.83 7.31 10.22
C GLY A 176 11.52 5.98 9.91
N PRO A 177 12.50 5.58 10.74
CA PRO A 177 13.15 4.28 10.64
C PRO A 177 12.15 3.14 10.84
N ALA A 178 12.50 1.98 10.29
CA ALA A 178 11.76 0.75 10.53
C ALA A 178 11.64 0.46 12.03
N ARG A 179 10.49 -0.06 12.46
CA ARG A 179 10.35 -0.54 13.85
C ARG A 179 11.13 -1.83 14.01
N PRO A 180 11.89 -2.02 15.10
CA PRO A 180 12.52 -3.29 15.39
C PRO A 180 11.44 -4.38 15.50
N PRO A 181 11.72 -5.63 15.07
CA PRO A 181 10.81 -6.74 15.26
C PRO A 181 10.52 -6.93 16.75
N ARG A 182 9.27 -7.28 17.07
CA ARG A 182 8.83 -7.56 18.45
C ARG A 182 9.21 -8.97 18.86
#